data_1afbf221976415f90e60ab1b758089e2
#
_entry.id   1afbf221976415f90e60ab1b758089e2
#
_cell.length_a   1.000
_cell.length_b   1.000
_cell.length_c   1.000
_cell.angle_alpha   90.00
_cell.angle_beta   90.00
_cell.angle_gamma   90.00
#
_symmetry.space_group_name_H-M   'P 1'
#
loop_
_entity.id
_entity.type
_entity.pdbx_description
1 polymer ?
#
loop_
_entity_poly.entity_id
_entity_poly.type
_entity_poly.pdbx_seq_one_letter_code
_entity_poly.pdbx_strand_id
1 'polypeptide(L)'
;MKRKWWHDKVAYQIYPKSFLDTNGDGIGDLKGIISKLDYLKELGIDIIWLSPVYESPFVDQGYDISDYYKIAEQFGTMDDFDTLVAEMKKRGMHLIMDLVVNHCSDKHEWFQKALADPDGPYAGYFYFREGKDGKAPSNYRSYFGGSAWTKVPGTNKYYLHTFAKEQPDLNWENPVVRKKIYEMINWWFEKGISGFRIDAIINIKKNLDFPSFPADGDDGLVSCDKMLASAHGIGTFLEEMKHETFDKYDAFTVGEVFHLKEDELREFIGEDGHFSTKFDFSAHVLSYGEHGWYDAPALDFNRWRTALFDTQKADLTVGFEANIIENHDEPRGATHYLPAHARNEAGVKMLAATYFLLRGIPFIYQGQEIGMTNCVRNDISEYDDISTKDQYQAALNAGCSKEAALHACYENSRDNARTPMQWDNSLHGGFTTGTPWLAENPNYTKINVTDQMNRSDSVLSFYKELIALRKAPEYVETFTYGTFAAAYEDVDHMFAYYRTNEETGQRILIAGNFGTDTVTLPLKKQADRVLLTNGKAVDEILNGNRESTSLVLGSCDCIVLLLGQ
;
A
#
# COMPACT_ATOMS: atom_id res chain seq x y z
N MET A 1 12.28 20.14 12.25
CA MET A 1 12.48 18.97 11.36
C MET A 1 13.41 19.34 10.20
N LYS A 2 14.45 18.54 9.96
CA LYS A 2 15.40 18.76 8.85
C LYS A 2 14.73 18.43 7.50
N ARG A 3 14.82 19.33 6.52
CA ARG A 3 14.23 19.10 5.18
C ARG A 3 14.95 17.95 4.47
N LYS A 4 14.16 17.06 3.86
CA LYS A 4 14.62 15.94 3.04
C LYS A 4 14.12 16.09 1.62
N TRP A 5 14.82 15.51 0.65
CA TRP A 5 14.51 15.63 -0.78
C TRP A 5 13.13 15.06 -1.17
N TRP A 6 12.61 14.11 -0.38
CA TRP A 6 11.37 13.41 -0.65
C TRP A 6 10.11 14.05 -0.02
N HIS A 7 10.23 15.06 0.86
CA HIS A 7 9.10 15.61 1.63
C HIS A 7 7.97 16.19 0.77
N ASP A 8 8.28 16.81 -0.38
CA ASP A 8 7.32 17.43 -1.29
C ASP A 8 6.92 16.53 -2.47
N LYS A 9 7.41 15.29 -2.50
CA LYS A 9 7.23 14.38 -3.62
C LYS A 9 5.88 13.67 -3.60
N VAL A 10 5.52 13.11 -4.76
CA VAL A 10 4.35 12.27 -4.99
C VAL A 10 4.83 10.91 -5.49
N ALA A 11 4.39 9.85 -4.83
CA ALA A 11 4.76 8.48 -5.18
C ALA A 11 3.63 7.78 -5.95
N TYR A 12 4.03 6.84 -6.81
CA TYR A 12 3.13 6.00 -7.57
C TYR A 12 3.60 4.54 -7.49
N GLN A 13 2.71 3.63 -7.09
CA GLN A 13 3.02 2.21 -7.05
C GLN A 13 2.69 1.56 -8.39
N ILE A 14 3.65 0.81 -8.93
CA ILE A 14 3.47 -0.09 -10.06
C ILE A 14 3.51 -1.53 -9.60
N TYR A 15 2.44 -2.28 -9.90
CA TYR A 15 2.39 -3.72 -9.84
C TYR A 15 2.74 -4.26 -11.22
N PRO A 16 4.00 -4.68 -11.46
CA PRO A 16 4.54 -4.85 -12.81
C PRO A 16 3.76 -5.85 -13.64
N LYS A 17 3.35 -6.95 -13.02
CA LYS A 17 2.62 -8.05 -13.67
C LYS A 17 1.34 -7.61 -14.40
N SER A 18 0.73 -6.50 -13.96
CA SER A 18 -0.54 -5.97 -14.48
C SER A 18 -0.44 -4.54 -15.05
N PHE A 19 0.76 -4.01 -15.28
CA PHE A 19 0.90 -2.63 -15.74
C PHE A 19 0.80 -2.50 -17.27
N LEU A 20 1.71 -3.11 -18.01
CA LEU A 20 1.67 -3.17 -19.48
C LEU A 20 2.58 -4.29 -19.98
N ASP A 21 2.02 -5.17 -20.80
CA ASP A 21 2.72 -6.25 -21.48
C ASP A 21 3.14 -5.80 -22.89
N THR A 22 4.44 -5.90 -23.22
CA THR A 22 4.99 -5.51 -24.53
C THR A 22 5.33 -6.68 -25.42
N ASN A 23 5.38 -7.90 -24.90
CA ASN A 23 5.78 -9.10 -25.64
C ASN A 23 4.59 -10.01 -26.02
N GLY A 24 3.40 -9.79 -25.44
CA GLY A 24 2.18 -10.50 -25.72
C GLY A 24 2.04 -11.84 -24.98
N ASP A 25 2.77 -12.05 -23.91
CA ASP A 25 2.66 -13.26 -23.07
C ASP A 25 1.57 -13.17 -21.99
N GLY A 26 0.93 -12.02 -21.85
CA GLY A 26 -0.14 -11.75 -20.88
C GLY A 26 0.35 -11.23 -19.53
N ILE A 27 1.66 -10.99 -19.39
CA ILE A 27 2.30 -10.51 -18.17
C ILE A 27 2.97 -9.16 -18.46
N GLY A 28 2.71 -8.16 -17.64
CA GLY A 28 3.37 -6.86 -17.75
C GLY A 28 4.88 -6.94 -17.51
N ASP A 29 5.65 -6.06 -18.14
CA ASP A 29 7.10 -6.12 -18.16
C ASP A 29 7.78 -4.76 -17.96
N LEU A 30 9.10 -4.76 -17.73
CA LEU A 30 9.91 -3.55 -17.53
C LEU A 30 9.88 -2.61 -18.74
N LYS A 31 9.82 -3.13 -19.95
CA LYS A 31 9.71 -2.32 -21.18
C LYS A 31 8.37 -1.60 -21.25
N GLY A 32 7.31 -2.25 -20.79
CA GLY A 32 6.00 -1.64 -20.64
C GLY A 32 6.05 -0.46 -19.67
N ILE A 33 6.71 -0.61 -18.52
CA ILE A 33 6.91 0.48 -17.56
C ILE A 33 7.71 1.62 -18.21
N ILE A 34 8.83 1.32 -18.87
CA ILE A 34 9.67 2.32 -19.56
C ILE A 34 8.84 3.12 -20.58
N SER A 35 7.97 2.44 -21.34
CA SER A 35 7.13 3.07 -22.37
C SER A 35 6.11 4.08 -21.81
N LYS A 36 5.78 3.98 -20.52
CA LYS A 36 4.79 4.82 -19.81
C LYS A 36 5.40 5.85 -18.86
N LEU A 37 6.73 6.00 -18.83
CA LEU A 37 7.38 6.98 -17.95
C LEU A 37 6.99 8.43 -18.26
N ASP A 38 6.74 8.76 -19.54
CA ASP A 38 6.29 10.10 -19.91
C ASP A 38 4.86 10.37 -19.42
N TYR A 39 3.95 9.38 -19.50
CA TYR A 39 2.62 9.46 -18.89
C TYR A 39 2.69 9.74 -17.39
N LEU A 40 3.51 8.99 -16.65
CA LEU A 40 3.69 9.17 -15.21
C LEU A 40 4.32 10.54 -14.88
N LYS A 41 5.26 10.99 -15.70
CA LYS A 41 5.87 12.32 -15.54
C LYS A 41 4.86 13.44 -15.79
N GLU A 42 4.02 13.32 -16.81
CA GLU A 42 2.93 14.28 -17.11
C GLU A 42 1.84 14.27 -16.03
N LEU A 43 1.57 13.12 -15.41
CA LEU A 43 0.70 13.03 -14.23
C LEU A 43 1.27 13.79 -13.04
N GLY A 44 2.59 13.98 -12.99
CA GLY A 44 3.30 14.68 -11.95
C GLY A 44 3.98 13.79 -10.92
N ILE A 45 4.24 12.52 -11.25
CA ILE A 45 4.88 11.55 -10.35
C ILE A 45 6.39 11.83 -10.24
N ASP A 46 6.91 11.71 -9.02
CA ASP A 46 8.33 11.88 -8.70
C ASP A 46 9.01 10.56 -8.30
N ILE A 47 8.28 9.70 -7.60
CA ILE A 47 8.80 8.45 -7.06
C ILE A 47 7.95 7.30 -7.62
N ILE A 48 8.57 6.26 -8.16
CA ILE A 48 7.91 5.00 -8.49
C ILE A 48 8.30 3.98 -7.42
N TRP A 49 7.30 3.40 -6.77
CA TRP A 49 7.43 2.16 -6.02
C TRP A 49 7.12 0.99 -6.95
N LEU A 50 8.13 0.17 -7.20
CA LEU A 50 8.03 -1.03 -8.03
C LEU A 50 7.85 -2.25 -7.10
N SER A 51 6.69 -2.91 -7.18
CA SER A 51 6.48 -4.20 -6.52
C SER A 51 7.46 -5.25 -7.05
N PRO A 52 7.69 -6.39 -6.35
CA PRO A 52 8.82 -7.27 -6.61
C PRO A 52 8.96 -7.71 -8.08
N VAL A 53 10.17 -7.58 -8.62
CA VAL A 53 10.56 -8.05 -9.96
C VAL A 53 11.71 -9.05 -9.92
N TYR A 54 12.09 -9.48 -8.72
CA TYR A 54 13.15 -10.46 -8.49
C TYR A 54 12.79 -11.84 -9.01
N GLU A 55 13.78 -12.69 -9.21
CA GLU A 55 13.56 -14.10 -9.54
C GLU A 55 12.75 -14.78 -8.42
N SER A 56 11.64 -15.42 -8.83
CA SER A 56 10.65 -15.98 -7.92
C SER A 56 9.90 -17.13 -8.59
N PRO A 57 9.44 -18.14 -7.85
CA PRO A 57 8.44 -19.10 -8.29
C PRO A 57 7.01 -18.51 -8.38
N PHE A 58 6.78 -17.30 -7.86
CA PHE A 58 5.50 -16.60 -7.88
C PHE A 58 4.35 -17.30 -7.13
N VAL A 59 4.65 -18.02 -6.06
CA VAL A 59 3.62 -18.59 -5.17
C VAL A 59 2.83 -17.47 -4.50
N ASP A 60 3.51 -16.42 -4.07
CA ASP A 60 2.92 -15.18 -3.54
C ASP A 60 3.30 -13.98 -4.44
N GLN A 61 3.08 -14.13 -5.74
CA GLN A 61 3.18 -13.08 -6.76
C GLN A 61 4.50 -12.27 -6.74
N GLY A 62 5.61 -12.92 -6.37
CA GLY A 62 6.96 -12.32 -6.34
C GLY A 62 7.49 -12.01 -4.95
N TYR A 63 6.68 -12.13 -3.89
CA TYR A 63 7.13 -12.00 -2.50
C TYR A 63 7.83 -13.26 -1.97
N ASP A 64 7.88 -14.35 -2.74
CA ASP A 64 8.66 -15.56 -2.51
C ASP A 64 9.94 -15.52 -3.36
N ILE A 65 10.95 -14.73 -2.93
CA ILE A 65 12.16 -14.43 -3.71
C ILE A 65 13.14 -15.61 -3.65
N SER A 66 13.51 -16.14 -4.83
CA SER A 66 14.49 -17.23 -4.96
C SER A 66 15.91 -16.76 -5.31
N ASP A 67 16.07 -15.55 -5.87
CA ASP A 67 17.36 -14.89 -6.10
C ASP A 67 17.19 -13.38 -6.02
N TYR A 68 17.81 -12.73 -5.03
CA TYR A 68 17.74 -11.30 -4.81
C TYR A 68 18.54 -10.44 -5.81
N TYR A 69 19.42 -11.05 -6.59
CA TYR A 69 20.33 -10.35 -7.51
C TYR A 69 19.91 -10.49 -8.98
N LYS A 70 18.74 -11.10 -9.24
CA LYS A 70 18.28 -11.40 -10.58
C LYS A 70 16.87 -10.86 -10.81
N ILE A 71 16.64 -10.30 -11.99
CA ILE A 71 15.28 -9.97 -12.47
C ILE A 71 14.64 -11.24 -13.02
N ALA A 72 13.37 -11.50 -12.66
CA ALA A 72 12.62 -12.63 -13.19
C ALA A 72 12.41 -12.49 -14.70
N GLU A 73 12.63 -13.56 -15.45
CA GLU A 73 12.60 -13.58 -16.91
C GLU A 73 11.28 -13.03 -17.49
N GLN A 74 10.16 -13.29 -16.83
CA GLN A 74 8.85 -12.77 -17.24
C GLN A 74 8.76 -11.23 -17.21
N PHE A 75 9.57 -10.54 -16.42
CA PHE A 75 9.59 -9.07 -16.36
C PHE A 75 10.66 -8.46 -17.26
N GLY A 76 11.59 -9.27 -17.79
CA GLY A 76 12.69 -8.82 -18.63
C GLY A 76 14.06 -9.18 -18.09
N THR A 77 15.04 -8.35 -18.35
CA THR A 77 16.46 -8.58 -18.02
C THR A 77 17.01 -7.54 -17.07
N MET A 78 18.20 -7.77 -16.53
CA MET A 78 18.94 -6.77 -15.76
C MET A 78 19.27 -5.52 -16.61
N ASP A 79 19.52 -5.69 -17.92
CA ASP A 79 19.74 -4.56 -18.84
C ASP A 79 18.46 -3.72 -19.02
N ASP A 80 17.29 -4.36 -19.03
CA ASP A 80 16.00 -3.64 -19.05
C ASP A 80 15.79 -2.86 -17.74
N PHE A 81 16.19 -3.44 -16.59
CA PHE A 81 16.15 -2.75 -15.31
C PHE A 81 17.12 -1.55 -15.27
N ASP A 82 18.36 -1.72 -15.70
CA ASP A 82 19.35 -0.65 -15.77
C ASP A 82 18.86 0.48 -16.72
N THR A 83 18.17 0.11 -17.81
CA THR A 83 17.51 1.07 -18.72
C THR A 83 16.37 1.82 -18.02
N LEU A 84 15.53 1.14 -17.24
CA LEU A 84 14.45 1.78 -16.46
C LEU A 84 15.02 2.83 -15.51
N VAL A 85 16.05 2.47 -14.73
CA VAL A 85 16.71 3.41 -13.80
C VAL A 85 17.28 4.63 -14.54
N ALA A 86 17.95 4.39 -15.67
CA ALA A 86 18.54 5.47 -16.47
C ALA A 86 17.47 6.40 -17.07
N GLU A 87 16.36 5.85 -17.59
CA GLU A 87 15.26 6.63 -18.18
C GLU A 87 14.47 7.42 -17.11
N MET A 88 14.29 6.84 -15.91
CA MET A 88 13.71 7.56 -14.77
C MET A 88 14.60 8.73 -14.33
N LYS A 89 15.91 8.52 -14.22
CA LYS A 89 16.87 9.56 -13.85
C LYS A 89 16.88 10.72 -14.84
N LYS A 90 16.79 10.46 -16.15
CA LYS A 90 16.67 11.51 -17.19
C LYS A 90 15.44 12.40 -16.99
N ARG A 91 14.36 11.85 -16.43
CA ARG A 91 13.11 12.56 -16.15
C ARG A 91 13.07 13.19 -14.74
N GLY A 92 14.15 13.08 -13.96
CA GLY A 92 14.18 13.51 -12.56
C GLY A 92 13.20 12.73 -11.68
N MET A 93 13.00 11.46 -11.97
CA MET A 93 12.18 10.53 -11.20
C MET A 93 13.06 9.57 -10.41
N HIS A 94 12.55 9.09 -9.29
CA HIS A 94 13.22 8.20 -8.35
C HIS A 94 12.55 6.83 -8.33
N LEU A 95 13.36 5.77 -8.27
CA LEU A 95 12.87 4.40 -8.13
C LEU A 95 13.09 3.91 -6.71
N ILE A 96 12.04 3.39 -6.07
CA ILE A 96 12.14 2.56 -4.87
C ILE A 96 11.64 1.16 -5.21
N MET A 97 12.29 0.15 -4.64
CA MET A 97 11.95 -1.27 -4.83
C MET A 97 11.29 -1.84 -3.57
N ASP A 98 10.72 -3.02 -3.69
CA ASP A 98 10.24 -3.77 -2.53
C ASP A 98 11.41 -4.53 -1.88
N LEU A 99 11.56 -4.43 -0.57
CA LEU A 99 12.56 -5.13 0.21
C LEU A 99 11.88 -6.22 1.05
N VAL A 100 11.94 -7.46 0.59
CA VAL A 100 11.33 -8.61 1.24
C VAL A 100 12.41 -9.39 1.98
N VAL A 101 12.50 -9.20 3.30
CA VAL A 101 13.60 -9.74 4.11
C VAL A 101 13.15 -10.45 5.39
N ASN A 102 11.84 -10.56 5.63
CA ASN A 102 11.32 -11.45 6.66
C ASN A 102 11.52 -12.92 6.28
N HIS A 103 11.37 -13.25 5.01
CA HIS A 103 11.42 -14.59 4.45
C HIS A 103 12.07 -14.58 3.07
N CYS A 104 12.37 -15.74 2.52
CA CYS A 104 12.69 -15.93 1.11
C CYS A 104 11.89 -17.11 0.55
N SER A 105 12.05 -17.43 -0.74
CA SER A 105 11.43 -18.62 -1.33
C SER A 105 12.03 -19.91 -0.77
N ASP A 106 11.21 -20.95 -0.70
CA ASP A 106 11.69 -22.31 -0.48
C ASP A 106 12.65 -22.81 -1.60
N LYS A 107 12.65 -22.14 -2.77
CA LYS A 107 13.60 -22.38 -3.88
C LYS A 107 14.90 -21.59 -3.76
N HIS A 108 15.00 -20.66 -2.81
CA HIS A 108 16.25 -19.94 -2.58
C HIS A 108 17.38 -20.91 -2.20
N GLU A 109 18.58 -20.70 -2.75
CA GLU A 109 19.70 -21.64 -2.53
C GLU A 109 20.03 -21.85 -1.04
N TRP A 110 19.84 -20.84 -0.19
CA TRP A 110 20.07 -20.97 1.25
C TRP A 110 19.14 -21.99 1.88
N PHE A 111 17.85 -21.96 1.52
CA PHE A 111 16.87 -22.88 2.08
C PHE A 111 17.03 -24.29 1.51
N GLN A 112 17.35 -24.43 0.23
CA GLN A 112 17.64 -25.72 -0.38
C GLN A 112 18.85 -26.41 0.30
N LYS A 113 19.90 -25.65 0.61
CA LYS A 113 21.06 -26.16 1.38
C LYS A 113 20.69 -26.50 2.82
N ALA A 114 19.82 -25.69 3.47
CA ALA A 114 19.34 -25.98 4.82
C ALA A 114 18.47 -27.24 4.88
N LEU A 115 17.62 -27.49 3.87
CA LEU A 115 16.85 -28.74 3.78
C LEU A 115 17.70 -29.96 3.51
N ALA A 116 18.74 -29.82 2.70
CA ALA A 116 19.67 -30.93 2.40
C ALA A 116 20.49 -31.35 3.62
N ASP A 117 20.82 -30.41 4.52
CA ASP A 117 21.52 -30.64 5.77
C ASP A 117 20.94 -29.78 6.90
N PRO A 118 19.86 -30.25 7.58
CA PRO A 118 19.19 -29.50 8.64
C PRO A 118 20.01 -29.30 9.94
N ASP A 119 21.21 -29.80 9.98
CA ASP A 119 22.21 -29.60 11.04
C ASP A 119 23.45 -28.85 10.54
N GLY A 120 23.52 -28.55 9.26
CA GLY A 120 24.61 -27.86 8.59
C GLY A 120 24.60 -26.34 8.76
N PRO A 121 25.60 -25.66 8.15
CA PRO A 121 25.81 -24.22 8.35
C PRO A 121 24.64 -23.35 7.86
N TYR A 122 23.86 -23.80 6.86
CA TYR A 122 22.70 -23.07 6.36
C TYR A 122 21.43 -23.27 7.20
N ALA A 123 21.37 -24.33 8.06
CA ALA A 123 20.24 -24.52 8.97
C ALA A 123 20.04 -23.31 9.90
N GLY A 124 21.13 -22.67 10.32
CA GLY A 124 21.08 -21.46 11.14
C GLY A 124 20.55 -20.20 10.44
N TYR A 125 20.30 -20.24 9.13
CA TYR A 125 19.71 -19.11 8.38
C TYR A 125 18.20 -19.01 8.53
N PHE A 126 17.56 -20.07 9.04
CA PHE A 126 16.13 -20.21 9.21
C PHE A 126 15.81 -20.67 10.64
N TYR A 127 14.53 -20.63 11.01
CA TYR A 127 14.07 -21.10 12.31
C TYR A 127 13.64 -22.58 12.22
N PHE A 128 14.61 -23.50 12.41
CA PHE A 128 14.29 -24.91 12.58
C PHE A 128 14.12 -25.24 14.07
N ARG A 129 13.09 -26.02 14.41
CA ARG A 129 12.81 -26.49 15.78
C ARG A 129 12.35 -27.94 15.77
N GLU A 130 12.74 -28.67 16.83
CA GLU A 130 12.23 -30.03 17.05
C GLU A 130 10.74 -30.01 17.37
N GLY A 131 10.00 -30.95 16.76
CA GLY A 131 8.62 -31.18 17.11
C GLY A 131 8.47 -31.75 18.53
N LYS A 132 7.34 -31.47 19.18
CA LYS A 132 6.98 -31.97 20.51
C LYS A 132 5.87 -33.01 20.36
N ASP A 133 6.10 -34.23 20.84
CA ASP A 133 5.11 -35.35 20.79
C ASP A 133 4.53 -35.59 19.40
N GLY A 134 5.36 -35.50 18.35
CA GLY A 134 4.96 -35.66 16.95
C GLY A 134 4.17 -34.49 16.36
N LYS A 135 4.03 -33.38 17.09
CA LYS A 135 3.36 -32.15 16.67
C LYS A 135 4.36 -31.03 16.42
N ALA A 136 3.89 -29.94 15.79
CA ALA A 136 4.65 -28.72 15.60
C ALA A 136 5.14 -28.12 16.94
N PRO A 137 6.22 -27.33 16.94
CA PRO A 137 6.79 -26.74 18.17
C PRO A 137 5.81 -25.85 18.95
N SER A 138 4.95 -25.14 18.24
CA SER A 138 3.88 -24.30 18.78
C SER A 138 2.67 -24.25 17.84
N ASN A 139 1.57 -23.63 18.26
CA ASN A 139 0.30 -23.63 17.54
C ASN A 139 0.03 -22.33 16.78
N TYR A 140 1.04 -21.70 16.18
CA TYR A 140 0.82 -20.49 15.36
C TYR A 140 0.12 -20.80 14.05
N ARG A 141 -0.83 -19.93 13.68
CA ARG A 141 -1.47 -19.91 12.36
C ARG A 141 -0.73 -18.94 11.45
N SER A 142 -0.40 -19.40 10.23
CA SER A 142 0.12 -18.57 9.15
C SER A 142 -0.87 -17.47 8.76
N TYR A 143 -0.39 -16.34 8.25
CA TYR A 143 -1.26 -15.28 7.70
C TYR A 143 -2.08 -15.75 6.49
N PHE A 144 -1.64 -16.79 5.79
CA PHE A 144 -2.36 -17.41 4.67
C PHE A 144 -3.10 -18.70 5.06
N GLY A 145 -3.37 -18.89 6.35
CA GLY A 145 -4.08 -20.05 6.87
C GLY A 145 -3.20 -21.26 7.18
N GLY A 146 -3.71 -22.18 7.96
CA GLY A 146 -3.00 -23.37 8.39
C GLY A 146 -1.87 -23.11 9.39
N SER A 147 -1.09 -24.16 9.72
CA SER A 147 0.02 -24.05 10.66
C SER A 147 1.16 -23.23 10.08
N ALA A 148 1.78 -22.35 10.89
CA ALA A 148 3.01 -21.62 10.56
C ALA A 148 4.28 -22.50 10.64
N TRP A 149 4.14 -23.78 10.90
CA TRP A 149 5.23 -24.74 10.98
C TRP A 149 5.04 -25.88 9.99
N THR A 150 6.02 -26.11 9.13
CA THR A 150 6.03 -27.23 8.19
C THR A 150 7.13 -28.21 8.56
N LYS A 151 6.76 -29.51 8.61
CA LYS A 151 7.67 -30.59 8.94
C LYS A 151 8.69 -30.82 7.83
N VAL A 152 9.97 -30.92 8.20
CA VAL A 152 11.05 -31.31 7.28
C VAL A 152 10.96 -32.81 7.02
N PRO A 153 10.83 -33.27 5.77
CA PRO A 153 10.71 -34.69 5.44
C PRO A 153 11.86 -35.54 6.01
N GLY A 154 11.54 -36.69 6.56
CA GLY A 154 12.53 -37.62 7.11
C GLY A 154 13.12 -37.24 8.47
N THR A 155 12.68 -36.16 9.08
CA THR A 155 13.18 -35.66 10.37
C THR A 155 12.06 -35.44 11.39
N ASN A 156 12.41 -35.09 12.63
CA ASN A 156 11.45 -34.54 13.62
C ASN A 156 11.48 -33.01 13.67
N LYS A 157 12.20 -32.34 12.75
CA LYS A 157 12.32 -30.89 12.70
C LYS A 157 11.19 -30.26 11.90
N TYR A 158 10.85 -29.03 12.26
CA TYR A 158 9.92 -28.16 11.57
C TYR A 158 10.62 -26.82 11.27
N TYR A 159 10.30 -26.19 10.15
CA TYR A 159 10.71 -24.82 9.88
C TYR A 159 9.53 -23.87 10.01
N LEU A 160 9.82 -22.64 10.45
CA LEU A 160 8.84 -21.57 10.59
C LEU A 160 8.60 -20.86 9.26
N HIS A 161 7.34 -20.56 8.97
CA HIS A 161 6.90 -19.66 7.91
C HIS A 161 5.68 -18.88 8.39
N THR A 162 5.80 -17.58 8.56
CA THR A 162 4.68 -16.73 8.98
C THR A 162 3.68 -16.49 7.85
N PHE A 163 4.12 -16.64 6.60
CA PHE A 163 3.32 -16.61 5.38
C PHE A 163 3.17 -18.02 4.78
N ALA A 164 3.16 -18.18 3.46
CA ALA A 164 3.04 -19.48 2.82
C ALA A 164 4.17 -20.44 3.25
N LYS A 165 3.91 -21.75 3.21
CA LYS A 165 4.95 -22.77 3.51
C LYS A 165 6.15 -22.71 2.55
N GLU A 166 5.95 -22.11 1.39
CA GLU A 166 6.99 -21.82 0.39
C GLU A 166 7.79 -20.55 0.73
N GLN A 167 7.48 -19.86 1.84
CA GLN A 167 8.14 -18.63 2.30
C GLN A 167 8.78 -18.82 3.68
N PRO A 168 9.86 -19.64 3.82
CA PRO A 168 10.53 -19.87 5.11
C PRO A 168 11.11 -18.58 5.68
N ASP A 169 10.87 -18.34 6.97
CA ASP A 169 11.30 -17.13 7.67
C ASP A 169 12.82 -17.13 7.89
N LEU A 170 13.47 -16.02 7.54
CA LEU A 170 14.90 -15.78 7.75
C LEU A 170 15.23 -15.51 9.21
N ASN A 171 16.29 -16.11 9.70
CA ASN A 171 16.73 -15.96 11.09
C ASN A 171 17.57 -14.69 11.27
N TRP A 172 16.92 -13.59 11.62
CA TRP A 172 17.57 -12.30 11.88
C TRP A 172 18.46 -12.27 13.12
N GLU A 173 18.37 -13.25 14.02
CA GLU A 173 19.34 -13.40 15.11
C GLU A 173 20.74 -13.81 14.58
N ASN A 174 20.81 -14.40 13.40
CA ASN A 174 22.07 -14.80 12.79
C ASN A 174 22.76 -13.60 12.10
N PRO A 175 23.90 -13.11 12.59
CA PRO A 175 24.58 -11.95 12.01
C PRO A 175 25.09 -12.20 10.57
N VAL A 176 25.30 -13.46 10.18
CA VAL A 176 25.70 -13.79 8.80
C VAL A 176 24.52 -13.53 7.84
N VAL A 177 23.28 -13.85 8.24
CA VAL A 177 22.09 -13.55 7.45
C VAL A 177 21.93 -12.05 7.30
N ARG A 178 21.98 -11.29 8.39
CA ARG A 178 21.88 -9.82 8.36
C ARG A 178 22.93 -9.21 7.42
N LYS A 179 24.20 -9.63 7.55
CA LYS A 179 25.26 -9.13 6.68
C LYS A 179 24.97 -9.37 5.19
N LYS A 180 24.47 -10.56 4.83
CA LYS A 180 24.11 -10.88 3.44
C LYS A 180 22.94 -10.02 2.93
N ILE A 181 21.97 -9.72 3.80
CA ILE A 181 20.87 -8.82 3.48
C ILE A 181 21.41 -7.41 3.23
N TYR A 182 22.31 -6.89 4.10
CA TYR A 182 22.89 -5.57 3.92
C TYR A 182 23.77 -5.46 2.66
N GLU A 183 24.52 -6.50 2.32
CA GLU A 183 25.28 -6.59 1.06
C GLU A 183 24.34 -6.49 -0.15
N MET A 184 23.19 -7.16 -0.11
CA MET A 184 22.16 -7.12 -1.16
C MET A 184 21.52 -5.73 -1.27
N ILE A 185 21.13 -5.12 -0.15
CA ILE A 185 20.55 -3.77 -0.12
C ILE A 185 21.52 -2.75 -0.73
N ASN A 186 22.77 -2.76 -0.32
CA ASN A 186 23.80 -1.86 -0.85
C ASN A 186 24.04 -2.09 -2.35
N TRP A 187 24.01 -3.33 -2.83
CA TRP A 187 24.17 -3.65 -4.25
C TRP A 187 23.05 -3.02 -5.11
N TRP A 188 21.80 -3.02 -4.63
CA TRP A 188 20.71 -2.37 -5.34
C TRP A 188 20.84 -0.84 -5.33
N PHE A 189 21.32 -0.23 -4.24
CA PHE A 189 21.64 1.19 -4.23
C PHE A 189 22.73 1.55 -5.25
N GLU A 190 23.75 0.71 -5.38
CA GLU A 190 24.80 0.88 -6.40
C GLU A 190 24.26 0.74 -7.83
N LYS A 191 23.16 0.02 -8.04
CA LYS A 191 22.40 0.00 -9.30
C LYS A 191 21.65 1.31 -9.57
N GLY A 192 21.51 2.20 -8.60
CA GLY A 192 20.98 3.56 -8.77
C GLY A 192 19.54 3.75 -8.33
N ILE A 193 18.97 2.83 -7.54
CA ILE A 193 17.68 3.07 -6.89
C ILE A 193 17.82 4.11 -5.78
N SER A 194 16.69 4.71 -5.39
CA SER A 194 16.65 5.79 -4.39
C SER A 194 16.12 5.34 -3.02
N GLY A 195 15.71 4.07 -2.88
CA GLY A 195 15.17 3.57 -1.63
C GLY A 195 14.40 2.26 -1.74
N PHE A 196 13.68 1.96 -0.66
CA PHE A 196 12.88 0.74 -0.54
C PHE A 196 11.55 0.99 0.18
N ARG A 197 10.52 0.26 -0.22
CA ARG A 197 9.39 -0.11 0.63
C ARG A 197 9.77 -1.42 1.31
N ILE A 198 9.67 -1.48 2.64
CA ILE A 198 10.16 -2.61 3.41
C ILE A 198 8.96 -3.45 3.85
N ASP A 199 8.88 -4.65 3.24
CA ASP A 199 7.80 -5.61 3.40
C ASP A 199 7.82 -6.26 4.78
N ALA A 200 6.63 -6.37 5.40
CA ALA A 200 6.38 -7.14 6.62
C ALA A 200 7.47 -6.99 7.70
N ILE A 201 8.06 -5.80 7.83
CA ILE A 201 9.31 -5.58 8.59
C ILE A 201 9.19 -5.91 10.07
N ILE A 202 8.02 -5.75 10.66
CA ILE A 202 7.80 -6.09 12.08
C ILE A 202 7.97 -7.59 12.35
N ASN A 203 7.82 -8.43 11.33
CA ASN A 203 7.93 -9.88 11.45
C ASN A 203 9.38 -10.38 11.57
N ILE A 204 10.40 -9.57 11.32
CA ILE A 204 11.80 -10.02 11.40
C ILE A 204 12.23 -10.40 12.81
N LYS A 205 11.60 -9.85 13.86
CA LYS A 205 11.87 -10.19 15.25
C LYS A 205 10.88 -11.22 15.77
N LYS A 206 11.37 -12.32 16.29
CA LYS A 206 10.58 -13.43 16.83
C LYS A 206 10.79 -13.58 18.33
N ASN A 207 9.80 -14.11 19.04
CA ASN A 207 10.00 -14.69 20.35
C ASN A 207 10.60 -16.09 20.19
N LEU A 208 11.87 -16.25 20.52
CA LEU A 208 12.64 -17.46 20.24
C LEU A 208 12.23 -18.68 21.06
N ASP A 209 11.47 -18.49 22.14
CA ASP A 209 10.91 -19.59 22.93
C ASP A 209 9.74 -20.26 22.22
N PHE A 210 9.15 -19.59 21.22
CA PHE A 210 7.98 -20.02 20.45
C PHE A 210 6.88 -20.61 21.33
N PRO A 211 6.39 -19.88 22.35
CA PRO A 211 5.37 -20.38 23.25
C PRO A 211 4.05 -20.63 22.49
N SER A 212 3.32 -21.69 22.89
CA SER A 212 1.92 -21.86 22.47
C SER A 212 0.99 -20.97 23.28
N PHE A 213 -0.08 -20.49 22.66
CA PHE A 213 -1.13 -19.68 23.31
C PHE A 213 -2.47 -20.40 23.20
N PRO A 214 -3.50 -19.97 23.97
CA PRO A 214 -4.86 -20.44 23.74
C PRO A 214 -5.28 -20.22 22.29
N ALA A 215 -5.90 -21.22 21.68
CA ALA A 215 -6.41 -21.10 20.31
C ALA A 215 -7.45 -19.99 20.20
N ASP A 216 -7.46 -19.30 19.09
CA ASP A 216 -8.42 -18.23 18.76
C ASP A 216 -9.48 -18.70 17.73
N GLY A 217 -9.40 -19.98 17.30
CA GLY A 217 -10.33 -20.62 16.39
C GLY A 217 -10.48 -22.12 16.64
N ASP A 218 -11.40 -22.77 15.92
CA ASP A 218 -11.73 -24.20 16.04
C ASP A 218 -10.64 -25.13 15.49
N ASP A 219 -9.68 -24.58 14.75
CA ASP A 219 -8.54 -25.31 14.19
C ASP A 219 -7.44 -25.62 15.23
N GLY A 220 -7.58 -25.09 16.46
CA GLY A 220 -6.61 -25.25 17.55
C GLY A 220 -5.36 -24.39 17.41
N LEU A 221 -5.33 -23.48 16.42
CA LEU A 221 -4.25 -22.56 16.15
C LEU A 221 -4.53 -21.18 16.77
N VAL A 222 -3.51 -20.32 16.74
CA VAL A 222 -3.57 -18.93 17.20
C VAL A 222 -2.82 -18.03 16.23
N SER A 223 -3.30 -16.81 16.00
CA SER A 223 -2.65 -15.82 15.11
C SER A 223 -1.17 -15.65 15.43
N CYS A 224 -0.33 -15.56 14.38
CA CYS A 224 1.08 -15.19 14.49
C CYS A 224 1.30 -13.85 15.20
N ASP A 225 0.32 -12.96 15.25
CA ASP A 225 0.39 -11.68 15.97
C ASP A 225 0.72 -11.86 17.45
N LYS A 226 0.32 -13.00 18.06
CA LYS A 226 0.67 -13.31 19.45
C LYS A 226 2.17 -13.54 19.63
N MET A 227 2.84 -14.11 18.62
CA MET A 227 4.30 -14.25 18.62
C MET A 227 4.96 -12.87 18.53
N LEU A 228 4.49 -12.02 17.62
CA LEU A 228 5.03 -10.66 17.44
C LEU A 228 4.81 -9.80 18.67
N ALA A 229 3.61 -9.81 19.24
CA ALA A 229 3.29 -9.07 20.46
C ALA A 229 4.15 -9.47 21.68
N SER A 230 4.68 -10.71 21.68
CA SER A 230 5.58 -11.22 22.72
C SER A 230 7.07 -11.08 22.38
N ALA A 231 7.41 -10.59 21.18
CA ALA A 231 8.79 -10.32 20.78
C ALA A 231 9.22 -8.90 21.19
N HIS A 232 10.51 -8.72 21.50
CA HIS A 232 11.07 -7.43 21.92
C HIS A 232 12.44 -7.21 21.28
N GLY A 233 12.81 -5.92 21.08
CA GLY A 233 14.15 -5.53 20.62
C GLY A 233 14.33 -5.51 19.11
N ILE A 234 13.27 -5.33 18.33
CA ILE A 234 13.35 -5.18 16.87
C ILE A 234 14.23 -3.96 16.49
N GLY A 235 14.17 -2.88 17.26
CA GLY A 235 14.93 -1.65 17.02
C GLY A 235 16.42 -1.89 16.84
N THR A 236 17.01 -2.89 17.52
CA THR A 236 18.42 -3.24 17.33
C THR A 236 18.74 -3.69 15.90
N PHE A 237 17.84 -4.46 15.26
CA PHE A 237 18.03 -4.90 13.87
C PHE A 237 17.77 -3.76 12.89
N LEU A 238 16.77 -2.93 13.15
CA LEU A 238 16.42 -1.80 12.31
C LEU A 238 17.52 -0.73 12.33
N GLU A 239 18.09 -0.44 13.50
CA GLU A 239 19.21 0.50 13.64
C GLU A 239 20.46 0.00 12.93
N GLU A 240 20.82 -1.30 13.10
CA GLU A 240 21.95 -1.91 12.38
C GLU A 240 21.71 -1.84 10.86
N MET A 241 20.52 -2.19 10.38
CA MET A 241 20.17 -2.13 8.96
C MET A 241 20.29 -0.70 8.42
N LYS A 242 19.71 0.28 9.11
CA LYS A 242 19.76 1.69 8.73
C LYS A 242 21.21 2.17 8.59
N HIS A 243 22.01 1.93 9.61
CA HIS A 243 23.42 2.37 9.65
C HIS A 243 24.29 1.67 8.58
N GLU A 244 24.07 0.37 8.37
CA GLU A 244 24.85 -0.41 7.40
C GLU A 244 24.39 -0.19 5.94
N THR A 245 23.22 0.44 5.72
CA THR A 245 22.64 0.60 4.39
C THR A 245 22.12 2.01 4.12
N PHE A 246 20.93 2.36 4.59
CA PHE A 246 20.16 3.54 4.19
C PHE A 246 20.86 4.88 4.43
N ASP A 247 21.58 5.02 5.53
CA ASP A 247 22.32 6.24 5.88
C ASP A 247 23.44 6.57 4.87
N LYS A 248 23.94 5.55 4.16
CA LYS A 248 25.02 5.73 3.18
C LYS A 248 24.54 6.39 1.88
N TYR A 249 23.23 6.37 1.61
CA TYR A 249 22.67 6.74 0.30
C TYR A 249 21.63 7.86 0.33
N ASP A 250 21.37 8.50 1.49
CA ASP A 250 20.24 9.43 1.69
C ASP A 250 18.90 8.83 1.15
N ALA A 251 18.66 7.58 1.52
CA ALA A 251 17.60 6.76 0.99
C ALA A 251 16.21 7.26 1.43
N PHE A 252 15.22 7.08 0.55
CA PHE A 252 13.81 7.17 0.92
C PHE A 252 13.27 5.77 1.24
N THR A 253 12.84 5.56 2.47
CA THR A 253 12.35 4.26 2.95
C THR A 253 10.94 4.35 3.50
N VAL A 254 10.12 3.35 3.16
CA VAL A 254 8.73 3.25 3.62
C VAL A 254 8.53 1.92 4.32
N GLY A 255 8.32 1.95 5.64
CA GLY A 255 8.05 0.74 6.41
C GLY A 255 6.61 0.27 6.29
N GLU A 256 6.42 -1.03 6.05
CA GLU A 256 5.12 -1.67 6.26
C GLU A 256 5.03 -2.09 7.73
N VAL A 257 4.37 -1.24 8.53
CA VAL A 257 4.32 -1.38 9.98
C VAL A 257 2.87 -1.43 10.44
N PHE A 258 2.45 -2.59 10.95
CA PHE A 258 1.14 -2.78 11.56
C PHE A 258 1.25 -2.72 13.09
N HIS A 259 0.15 -2.37 13.77
CA HIS A 259 0.01 -2.42 15.23
C HIS A 259 1.10 -1.65 16.02
N LEU A 260 1.64 -0.57 15.42
CA LEU A 260 2.61 0.28 16.08
C LEU A 260 1.99 0.97 17.29
N LYS A 261 2.69 0.95 18.44
CA LYS A 261 2.28 1.68 19.62
C LYS A 261 2.68 3.15 19.50
N GLU A 262 1.91 4.02 20.14
CA GLU A 262 2.14 5.47 20.07
C GLU A 262 3.54 5.87 20.59
N ASP A 263 4.04 5.20 21.63
CA ASP A 263 5.37 5.44 22.19
C ASP A 263 6.52 4.93 21.31
N GLU A 264 6.24 3.99 20.37
CA GLU A 264 7.20 3.47 19.40
C GLU A 264 7.31 4.34 18.14
N LEU A 265 6.33 5.22 17.87
CA LEU A 265 6.24 5.99 16.60
C LEU A 265 7.53 6.78 16.30
N ARG A 266 8.12 7.42 17.32
CA ARG A 266 9.36 8.21 17.17
C ARG A 266 10.58 7.37 16.81
N GLU A 267 10.60 6.11 17.21
CA GLU A 267 11.66 5.18 16.86
C GLU A 267 11.57 4.80 15.37
N PHE A 268 10.34 4.69 14.84
CA PHE A 268 10.14 4.28 13.44
C PHE A 268 10.30 5.42 12.44
N ILE A 269 9.69 6.59 12.64
CA ILE A 269 9.63 7.67 11.63
C ILE A 269 10.08 9.04 12.13
N GLY A 270 10.64 9.14 13.32
CA GLY A 270 11.17 10.40 13.86
C GLY A 270 12.38 10.93 13.10
N GLU A 271 12.93 12.06 13.52
CA GLU A 271 14.10 12.69 12.86
C GLU A 271 15.29 11.71 12.74
N ASP A 272 15.46 10.86 13.77
CA ASP A 272 16.44 9.79 13.83
C ASP A 272 15.78 8.41 13.65
N GLY A 273 14.54 8.36 13.20
CA GLY A 273 13.78 7.12 13.03
C GLY A 273 14.42 6.13 12.06
N HIS A 274 14.04 4.87 12.18
CA HIS A 274 14.60 3.79 11.36
C HIS A 274 14.25 3.90 9.89
N PHE A 275 13.06 4.49 9.59
CA PHE A 275 12.57 4.71 8.23
C PHE A 275 12.26 6.19 7.97
N SER A 276 12.21 6.55 6.69
CA SER A 276 11.78 7.89 6.27
C SER A 276 10.31 8.14 6.59
N THR A 277 9.48 7.13 6.37
CA THR A 277 8.03 7.12 6.61
C THR A 277 7.51 5.70 6.77
N LYS A 278 6.26 5.53 7.17
CA LYS A 278 5.54 4.27 7.16
C LYS A 278 4.18 4.45 6.50
N PHE A 279 3.54 3.37 6.08
CA PHE A 279 2.15 3.44 5.65
C PHE A 279 1.20 3.60 6.83
N ASP A 280 0.17 4.42 6.64
CA ASP A 280 -0.93 4.53 7.58
C ASP A 280 -1.98 3.44 7.32
N PHE A 281 -1.92 2.38 8.11
CA PHE A 281 -2.91 1.30 8.10
C PHE A 281 -3.94 1.39 9.24
N SER A 282 -3.94 2.47 10.01
CA SER A 282 -4.82 2.64 11.18
C SER A 282 -6.30 2.53 10.83
N ALA A 283 -6.67 3.02 9.66
CA ALA A 283 -8.03 2.97 9.15
C ALA A 283 -8.37 1.64 8.47
N HIS A 284 -7.38 0.95 7.92
CA HIS A 284 -7.55 -0.28 7.17
C HIS A 284 -8.00 -1.44 8.05
N VAL A 285 -7.37 -1.60 9.21
CA VAL A 285 -7.71 -2.67 10.17
C VAL A 285 -9.15 -2.59 10.71
N LEU A 286 -9.84 -1.46 10.53
CA LEU A 286 -11.24 -1.30 10.94
C LEU A 286 -12.21 -2.13 10.10
N SER A 287 -11.80 -2.58 8.93
CA SER A 287 -12.59 -3.40 8.00
C SER A 287 -12.34 -4.91 8.16
N TYR A 288 -11.47 -5.32 9.10
CA TYR A 288 -11.20 -6.73 9.31
C TYR A 288 -12.30 -7.39 10.13
N GLY A 289 -12.75 -8.58 9.69
CA GLY A 289 -13.62 -9.44 10.47
C GLY A 289 -12.85 -10.17 11.58
N GLU A 290 -13.55 -10.62 12.59
CA GLU A 290 -12.96 -11.40 13.70
C GLU A 290 -12.49 -12.80 13.25
N HIS A 291 -13.21 -13.40 12.29
CA HIS A 291 -12.96 -14.77 11.82
C HIS A 291 -12.59 -14.84 10.34
N GLY A 292 -12.67 -13.73 9.60
CA GLY A 292 -12.33 -13.65 8.18
C GLY A 292 -13.13 -12.60 7.43
N TRP A 293 -13.04 -12.64 6.10
CA TRP A 293 -13.71 -11.67 5.24
C TRP A 293 -15.24 -11.77 5.28
N TYR A 294 -15.77 -12.97 5.60
CA TYR A 294 -17.20 -13.22 5.59
C TYR A 294 -17.96 -12.57 6.75
N ASP A 295 -17.26 -12.20 7.81
CA ASP A 295 -17.81 -11.47 8.96
C ASP A 295 -17.23 -10.05 9.10
N ALA A 296 -16.52 -9.57 8.06
CA ALA A 296 -15.99 -8.23 8.02
C ALA A 296 -17.12 -7.18 8.15
N PRO A 297 -16.99 -6.19 9.04
CA PRO A 297 -17.98 -5.15 9.18
C PRO A 297 -17.98 -4.24 7.95
N ALA A 298 -19.13 -3.69 7.59
CA ALA A 298 -19.18 -2.60 6.63
C ALA A 298 -18.34 -1.40 7.15
N LEU A 299 -17.67 -0.71 6.24
CA LEU A 299 -16.87 0.46 6.61
C LEU A 299 -17.72 1.52 7.30
N ASP A 300 -17.39 1.83 8.55
CA ASP A 300 -17.93 2.99 9.25
C ASP A 300 -17.12 4.22 8.88
N PHE A 301 -17.72 5.10 8.10
CA PHE A 301 -17.09 6.32 7.61
C PHE A 301 -16.51 7.19 8.73
N ASN A 302 -17.26 7.40 9.81
CA ASN A 302 -16.80 8.29 10.88
C ASN A 302 -15.64 7.68 11.67
N ARG A 303 -15.64 6.36 11.87
CA ARG A 303 -14.48 5.65 12.46
C ARG A 303 -13.27 5.71 11.54
N TRP A 304 -13.45 5.48 10.24
CA TRP A 304 -12.39 5.59 9.24
C TRP A 304 -11.75 6.98 9.23
N ARG A 305 -12.57 8.03 9.11
CA ARG A 305 -12.10 9.42 9.18
C ARG A 305 -11.36 9.70 10.49
N THR A 306 -11.91 9.28 11.63
CA THR A 306 -11.31 9.52 12.95
C THR A 306 -9.95 8.86 13.06
N ALA A 307 -9.80 7.61 12.62
CA ALA A 307 -8.52 6.91 12.63
C ALA A 307 -7.44 7.66 11.83
N LEU A 308 -7.75 8.10 10.60
CA LEU A 308 -6.83 8.91 9.79
C LEU A 308 -6.47 10.24 10.48
N PHE A 309 -7.45 10.91 11.09
CA PHE A 309 -7.20 12.19 11.76
C PHE A 309 -6.36 12.04 13.03
N ASP A 310 -6.52 10.94 13.76
CA ASP A 310 -5.73 10.66 14.95
C ASP A 310 -4.28 10.35 14.59
N THR A 311 -4.04 9.60 13.51
CA THR A 311 -2.68 9.43 12.95
C THR A 311 -2.08 10.79 12.56
N GLN A 312 -2.81 11.63 11.83
CA GLN A 312 -2.33 12.96 11.44
C GLN A 312 -1.97 13.84 12.65
N LYS A 313 -2.74 13.76 13.75
CA LYS A 313 -2.45 14.49 15.00
C LYS A 313 -1.20 13.94 15.69
N ALA A 314 -1.04 12.61 15.76
CA ALA A 314 0.12 11.96 16.38
C ALA A 314 1.43 12.30 15.62
N ASP A 315 1.39 12.32 14.30
CA ASP A 315 2.56 12.52 13.46
C ASP A 315 3.04 13.97 13.35
N LEU A 316 2.20 14.95 13.69
CA LEU A 316 2.52 16.39 13.54
C LEU A 316 3.88 16.78 14.13
N THR A 317 4.26 16.16 15.24
CA THR A 317 5.49 16.47 15.97
C THR A 317 6.61 15.45 15.77
N VAL A 318 6.34 14.38 15.00
CA VAL A 318 7.24 13.24 14.87
C VAL A 318 7.84 13.16 13.47
N GLY A 319 7.01 12.97 12.45
CA GLY A 319 7.50 12.67 11.11
C GLY A 319 6.46 12.92 10.01
N PHE A 320 6.55 12.13 8.96
CA PHE A 320 5.62 12.10 7.84
C PHE A 320 5.09 10.69 7.65
N GLU A 321 3.80 10.57 7.32
CA GLU A 321 3.19 9.34 6.86
C GLU A 321 3.32 9.16 5.35
N ALA A 322 3.25 7.91 4.89
CA ALA A 322 2.92 7.58 3.52
C ALA A 322 1.40 7.40 3.42
N ASN A 323 0.71 8.43 2.92
CA ASN A 323 -0.75 8.42 2.80
C ASN A 323 -1.16 7.52 1.64
N ILE A 324 -1.96 6.49 1.92
CA ILE A 324 -2.37 5.47 0.97
C ILE A 324 -3.84 5.10 1.15
N ILE A 325 -4.55 4.85 0.05
CA ILE A 325 -5.92 4.28 0.05
C ILE A 325 -6.04 3.05 -0.85
N GLU A 326 -5.04 2.77 -1.66
CA GLU A 326 -4.97 1.59 -2.52
C GLU A 326 -3.52 1.10 -2.60
N ASN A 327 -3.36 -0.21 -2.63
CA ASN A 327 -2.12 -0.89 -3.01
C ASN A 327 -2.46 -2.26 -3.64
N HIS A 328 -1.47 -3.08 -3.89
CA HIS A 328 -1.63 -4.41 -4.49
C HIS A 328 -2.19 -5.47 -3.54
N ASP A 329 -2.34 -5.16 -2.25
CA ASP A 329 -2.87 -6.06 -1.20
C ASP A 329 -4.26 -5.66 -0.71
N GLU A 330 -4.84 -4.62 -1.32
CA GLU A 330 -6.11 -4.04 -0.92
C GLU A 330 -7.14 -4.09 -2.06
N PRO A 331 -8.46 -4.08 -1.76
CA PRO A 331 -9.45 -3.81 -2.77
C PRO A 331 -9.30 -2.38 -3.34
N ARG A 332 -9.96 -2.10 -4.47
CA ARG A 332 -9.97 -0.76 -5.06
C ARG A 332 -10.66 0.26 -4.15
N GLY A 333 -10.00 1.35 -3.84
CA GLY A 333 -10.50 2.39 -2.95
C GLY A 333 -11.80 3.03 -3.44
N ALA A 334 -11.98 3.18 -4.74
CA ALA A 334 -13.23 3.65 -5.36
C ALA A 334 -14.44 2.74 -5.05
N THR A 335 -14.22 1.48 -4.70
CA THR A 335 -15.27 0.57 -4.23
C THR A 335 -15.32 0.49 -2.71
N HIS A 336 -14.18 0.39 -2.06
CA HIS A 336 -14.07 0.13 -0.63
C HIS A 336 -14.46 1.34 0.25
N TYR A 337 -13.94 2.54 -0.07
CA TYR A 337 -14.14 3.74 0.76
C TYR A 337 -15.36 4.58 0.37
N LEU A 338 -15.93 4.34 -0.81
CA LEU A 338 -17.08 5.10 -1.28
C LEU A 338 -18.38 4.36 -1.00
N PRO A 339 -19.36 4.99 -0.34
CA PRO A 339 -20.70 4.45 -0.23
C PRO A 339 -21.34 4.30 -1.62
N ALA A 340 -22.30 3.40 -1.78
CA ALA A 340 -22.87 3.03 -3.07
C ALA A 340 -23.30 4.22 -3.94
N HIS A 341 -23.90 5.26 -3.34
CA HIS A 341 -24.33 6.47 -4.07
C HIS A 341 -23.18 7.33 -4.59
N ALA A 342 -21.99 7.20 -3.99
CA ALA A 342 -20.77 7.95 -4.33
C ALA A 342 -19.79 7.16 -5.23
N ARG A 343 -20.10 5.93 -5.62
CA ARG A 343 -19.28 5.12 -6.54
C ARG A 343 -19.40 5.64 -7.98
N ASN A 344 -18.96 6.87 -8.20
CA ASN A 344 -18.98 7.59 -9.47
C ASN A 344 -17.79 8.55 -9.57
N GLU A 345 -17.58 9.21 -10.73
CA GLU A 345 -16.44 10.12 -10.94
C GLU A 345 -16.35 11.25 -9.90
N ALA A 346 -17.50 11.82 -9.48
CA ALA A 346 -17.51 12.90 -8.48
C ALA A 346 -17.04 12.39 -7.11
N GLY A 347 -17.51 11.22 -6.69
CA GLY A 347 -17.08 10.60 -5.43
C GLY A 347 -15.60 10.19 -5.46
N VAL A 348 -15.10 9.66 -6.59
CA VAL A 348 -13.66 9.31 -6.74
C VAL A 348 -12.80 10.58 -6.62
N LYS A 349 -13.18 11.68 -7.26
CA LYS A 349 -12.46 12.96 -7.13
C LYS A 349 -12.51 13.51 -5.70
N MET A 350 -13.66 13.39 -5.02
CA MET A 350 -13.80 13.77 -3.62
C MET A 350 -12.89 12.95 -2.72
N LEU A 351 -12.89 11.63 -2.88
CA LEU A 351 -11.98 10.74 -2.14
C LEU A 351 -10.52 11.12 -2.39
N ALA A 352 -10.15 11.35 -3.68
CA ALA A 352 -8.80 11.78 -4.04
C ALA A 352 -8.39 13.05 -3.31
N ALA A 353 -9.18 14.14 -3.37
CA ALA A 353 -8.84 15.41 -2.75
C ALA A 353 -8.66 15.30 -1.23
N THR A 354 -9.50 14.51 -0.57
CA THR A 354 -9.55 14.44 0.90
C THR A 354 -8.34 13.70 1.49
N TYR A 355 -7.91 12.57 0.93
CA TYR A 355 -6.75 11.86 1.48
C TYR A 355 -5.41 12.41 0.98
N PHE A 356 -5.34 12.84 -0.30
CA PHE A 356 -4.09 13.22 -0.97
C PHE A 356 -3.41 14.46 -0.36
N LEU A 357 -4.21 15.39 0.18
CA LEU A 357 -3.73 16.62 0.79
C LEU A 357 -3.51 16.53 2.30
N LEU A 358 -3.70 15.36 2.91
CA LEU A 358 -3.23 15.08 4.27
C LEU A 358 -1.72 15.32 4.35
N ARG A 359 -1.21 15.57 5.57
CA ARG A 359 0.22 15.75 5.77
C ARG A 359 0.94 14.42 5.61
N GLY A 360 1.94 14.37 4.74
CA GLY A 360 2.65 13.14 4.42
C GLY A 360 3.04 13.08 2.95
N ILE A 361 3.49 11.91 2.53
CA ILE A 361 3.83 11.60 1.15
C ILE A 361 2.65 10.83 0.53
N PRO A 362 1.91 11.42 -0.41
CA PRO A 362 0.81 10.71 -1.04
C PRO A 362 1.31 9.65 -2.00
N PHE A 363 0.76 8.46 -1.89
CA PHE A 363 0.94 7.34 -2.81
C PHE A 363 -0.31 7.15 -3.64
N ILE A 364 -0.13 6.99 -4.95
CA ILE A 364 -1.17 6.63 -5.92
C ILE A 364 -0.86 5.21 -6.38
N TYR A 365 -1.84 4.33 -6.35
CA TYR A 365 -1.70 2.99 -6.93
C TYR A 365 -2.12 3.01 -8.40
N GLN A 366 -1.47 2.21 -9.26
CA GLN A 366 -1.81 2.12 -10.70
C GLN A 366 -3.31 1.91 -10.92
N GLY A 367 -3.93 2.77 -11.73
CA GLY A 367 -5.36 2.76 -12.03
C GLY A 367 -6.24 3.54 -11.05
N GLN A 368 -5.71 3.94 -9.89
CA GLN A 368 -6.41 4.81 -8.96
C GLN A 368 -6.70 6.19 -9.58
N GLU A 369 -5.75 6.70 -10.37
CA GLU A 369 -5.85 8.00 -11.06
C GLU A 369 -6.92 8.06 -12.16
N ILE A 370 -7.45 6.91 -12.56
CA ILE A 370 -8.59 6.82 -13.50
C ILE A 370 -9.86 6.27 -12.83
N GLY A 371 -9.81 5.95 -11.54
CA GLY A 371 -10.96 5.46 -10.78
C GLY A 371 -11.31 4.00 -11.08
N MET A 372 -10.33 3.11 -11.26
CA MET A 372 -10.58 1.66 -11.37
C MET A 372 -11.31 1.14 -10.14
N THR A 373 -12.18 0.15 -10.34
CA THR A 373 -13.06 -0.42 -9.32
C THR A 373 -12.80 -1.91 -9.12
N ASN A 374 -13.37 -2.49 -8.07
CA ASN A 374 -13.39 -3.94 -7.90
C ASN A 374 -14.01 -4.63 -9.12
N CYS A 375 -13.55 -5.85 -9.41
CA CYS A 375 -14.01 -6.68 -10.52
C CYS A 375 -14.95 -7.77 -10.01
N VAL A 376 -16.18 -7.81 -10.55
CA VAL A 376 -17.12 -8.88 -10.24
C VAL A 376 -16.67 -10.18 -10.90
N ARG A 377 -16.53 -11.26 -10.12
CA ARG A 377 -16.21 -12.62 -10.58
C ARG A 377 -17.31 -13.58 -10.13
N ASN A 378 -17.61 -14.58 -10.95
CA ASN A 378 -18.75 -15.45 -10.74
C ASN A 378 -18.39 -16.79 -10.09
N ASP A 379 -17.09 -17.11 -10.08
CA ASP A 379 -16.59 -18.37 -9.53
C ASP A 379 -15.21 -18.17 -8.87
N ILE A 380 -14.93 -18.92 -7.82
CA ILE A 380 -13.64 -18.85 -7.11
C ILE A 380 -12.45 -19.22 -8.00
N SER A 381 -12.66 -20.00 -9.05
CA SER A 381 -11.60 -20.35 -10.01
C SER A 381 -11.13 -19.17 -10.88
N GLU A 382 -11.88 -18.07 -10.90
CA GLU A 382 -11.49 -16.83 -11.58
C GLU A 382 -10.52 -15.96 -10.77
N TYR A 383 -10.29 -16.32 -9.49
CA TYR A 383 -9.32 -15.68 -8.62
C TYR A 383 -7.99 -16.44 -8.61
N ASP A 384 -6.88 -15.71 -8.61
CA ASP A 384 -5.53 -16.29 -8.54
C ASP A 384 -4.96 -16.25 -7.11
N ASP A 385 -5.28 -15.20 -6.35
CA ASP A 385 -4.76 -14.95 -5.01
C ASP A 385 -5.00 -16.10 -4.02
N ILE A 386 -3.93 -16.55 -3.37
CA ILE A 386 -3.97 -17.64 -2.38
C ILE A 386 -4.78 -17.27 -1.14
N SER A 387 -4.69 -16.01 -0.68
CA SER A 387 -5.47 -15.53 0.46
C SER A 387 -6.97 -15.51 0.15
N THR A 388 -7.36 -15.12 -1.06
CA THR A 388 -8.77 -15.12 -1.49
C THR A 388 -9.35 -16.54 -1.48
N LYS A 389 -8.59 -17.53 -1.96
CA LYS A 389 -9.03 -18.94 -1.96
C LYS A 389 -9.17 -19.51 -0.54
N ASP A 390 -8.26 -19.15 0.36
CA ASP A 390 -8.31 -19.51 1.78
C ASP A 390 -9.55 -18.90 2.47
N GLN A 391 -9.77 -17.61 2.30
CA GLN A 391 -10.91 -16.88 2.88
C GLN A 391 -12.25 -17.36 2.34
N TYR A 392 -12.33 -17.69 1.04
CA TYR A 392 -13.52 -18.33 0.47
C TYR A 392 -13.82 -19.67 1.15
N GLN A 393 -12.80 -20.50 1.35
CA GLN A 393 -13.00 -21.80 2.02
C GLN A 393 -13.35 -21.63 3.49
N ALA A 394 -12.76 -20.64 4.18
CA ALA A 394 -13.11 -20.30 5.57
C ALA A 394 -14.59 -19.91 5.69
N ALA A 395 -15.10 -19.08 4.77
CA ALA A 395 -16.52 -18.71 4.71
C ALA A 395 -17.44 -19.94 4.54
N LEU A 396 -17.08 -20.85 3.62
CA LEU A 396 -17.87 -22.10 3.44
C LEU A 396 -17.83 -23.00 4.68
N ASN A 397 -16.68 -23.11 5.32
CA ASN A 397 -16.54 -23.89 6.56
C ASN A 397 -17.36 -23.30 7.72
N ALA A 398 -17.52 -21.97 7.74
CA ALA A 398 -18.38 -21.26 8.68
C ALA A 398 -19.89 -21.38 8.35
N GLY A 399 -20.25 -22.06 7.24
CA GLY A 399 -21.63 -22.30 6.83
C GLY A 399 -22.24 -21.21 5.93
N CYS A 400 -21.45 -20.29 5.41
CA CYS A 400 -21.92 -19.32 4.43
C CYS A 400 -22.32 -20.00 3.10
N SER A 401 -23.28 -19.39 2.38
CA SER A 401 -23.57 -19.83 1.01
C SER A 401 -22.41 -19.48 0.07
N LYS A 402 -22.34 -20.15 -1.10
CA LYS A 402 -21.33 -19.83 -2.12
C LYS A 402 -21.40 -18.37 -2.58
N GLU A 403 -22.62 -17.85 -2.72
CA GLU A 403 -22.88 -16.47 -3.11
C GLU A 403 -22.36 -15.49 -2.07
N ALA A 404 -22.60 -15.75 -0.76
CA ALA A 404 -22.09 -14.93 0.32
C ALA A 404 -20.56 -14.99 0.41
N ALA A 405 -19.97 -16.17 0.24
CA ALA A 405 -18.51 -16.33 0.21
C ALA A 405 -17.87 -15.59 -0.98
N LEU A 406 -18.46 -15.66 -2.19
CA LEU A 406 -18.00 -14.90 -3.36
C LEU A 406 -18.18 -13.38 -3.18
N HIS A 407 -19.26 -12.97 -2.50
CA HIS A 407 -19.44 -11.54 -2.20
C HIS A 407 -18.36 -11.02 -1.24
N ALA A 408 -17.99 -11.79 -0.22
CA ALA A 408 -16.88 -11.46 0.66
C ALA A 408 -15.54 -11.35 -0.12
N CYS A 409 -15.31 -12.23 -1.09
CA CYS A 409 -14.17 -12.14 -1.99
C CYS A 409 -14.23 -10.88 -2.89
N TYR A 410 -15.40 -10.53 -3.43
CA TYR A 410 -15.58 -9.31 -4.22
C TYR A 410 -15.23 -8.05 -3.43
N GLU A 411 -15.63 -7.97 -2.16
CA GLU A 411 -15.37 -6.79 -1.32
C GLU A 411 -13.88 -6.68 -0.90
N ASN A 412 -13.18 -7.83 -0.68
CA ASN A 412 -11.90 -7.82 0.05
C ASN A 412 -10.71 -8.41 -0.72
N SER A 413 -10.92 -9.09 -1.87
CA SER A 413 -9.83 -9.75 -2.59
C SER A 413 -8.78 -8.78 -3.10
N ARG A 414 -7.51 -9.14 -2.92
CA ARG A 414 -6.33 -8.47 -3.49
C ARG A 414 -6.36 -8.48 -5.03
N ASP A 415 -6.96 -9.49 -5.66
CA ASP A 415 -7.09 -9.58 -7.12
C ASP A 415 -7.89 -8.43 -7.73
N ASN A 416 -8.70 -7.71 -6.96
CA ASN A 416 -9.38 -6.50 -7.41
C ASN A 416 -8.37 -5.41 -7.83
N ALA A 417 -7.31 -5.22 -7.04
CA ALA A 417 -6.24 -4.28 -7.36
C ALA A 417 -5.26 -4.84 -8.41
N ARG A 418 -5.19 -6.18 -8.54
CA ARG A 418 -4.25 -6.87 -9.46
C ARG A 418 -4.80 -7.09 -10.87
N THR A 419 -6.05 -6.65 -11.15
CA THR A 419 -6.56 -6.62 -12.52
C THR A 419 -5.67 -5.77 -13.43
N PRO A 420 -5.52 -6.15 -14.73
CA PRO A 420 -4.75 -5.37 -15.69
C PRO A 420 -5.13 -3.88 -15.74
N MET A 421 -4.12 -3.02 -15.88
CA MET A 421 -4.29 -1.58 -16.09
C MET A 421 -5.10 -1.31 -17.36
N GLN A 422 -6.02 -0.36 -17.29
CA GLN A 422 -6.96 -0.02 -18.36
C GLN A 422 -6.44 1.19 -19.16
N TRP A 423 -5.62 0.92 -20.19
CA TRP A 423 -4.99 1.96 -21.00
C TRP A 423 -5.93 2.58 -22.02
N ASP A 424 -6.76 1.76 -22.66
CA ASP A 424 -7.72 2.19 -23.68
C ASP A 424 -8.93 1.23 -23.76
N ASN A 425 -9.83 1.46 -24.72
CA ASN A 425 -11.04 0.66 -24.92
C ASN A 425 -10.85 -0.51 -25.90
N SER A 426 -9.62 -0.82 -26.31
CA SER A 426 -9.31 -1.99 -27.15
C SER A 426 -9.36 -3.29 -26.31
N LEU A 427 -9.22 -4.43 -26.98
CA LEU A 427 -9.22 -5.74 -26.33
C LEU A 427 -8.22 -5.77 -25.16
N HIS A 428 -8.65 -6.35 -24.04
CA HIS A 428 -7.90 -6.40 -22.77
C HIS A 428 -7.49 -5.02 -22.21
N GLY A 429 -8.26 -3.98 -22.55
CA GLY A 429 -7.97 -2.62 -22.08
C GLY A 429 -6.66 -2.03 -22.59
N GLY A 430 -6.10 -2.54 -23.69
CA GLY A 430 -4.79 -2.15 -24.20
C GLY A 430 -3.61 -2.62 -23.34
N PHE A 431 -3.84 -3.51 -22.38
CA PHE A 431 -2.80 -4.06 -21.50
C PHE A 431 -1.89 -5.05 -22.23
N THR A 432 -2.44 -5.96 -23.04
CA THR A 432 -1.73 -7.03 -23.76
C THR A 432 -2.36 -7.30 -25.10
N THR A 433 -1.57 -7.87 -26.02
CA THR A 433 -2.05 -8.48 -27.27
C THR A 433 -2.29 -9.99 -27.12
N GLY A 434 -1.86 -10.59 -26.00
CA GLY A 434 -2.07 -11.99 -25.64
C GLY A 434 -3.28 -12.20 -24.73
N THR A 435 -3.26 -13.27 -23.94
CA THR A 435 -4.26 -13.52 -22.89
C THR A 435 -3.73 -13.02 -21.55
N PRO A 436 -4.40 -12.07 -20.86
CA PRO A 436 -3.95 -11.60 -19.56
C PRO A 436 -3.85 -12.72 -18.53
N TRP A 437 -2.83 -12.70 -17.68
CA TRP A 437 -2.63 -13.67 -16.60
C TRP A 437 -3.80 -13.69 -15.59
N LEU A 438 -4.44 -12.54 -15.41
CA LEU A 438 -5.68 -12.34 -14.66
C LEU A 438 -6.66 -11.57 -15.53
N ALA A 439 -7.92 -12.01 -15.57
CA ALA A 439 -8.92 -11.36 -16.41
C ALA A 439 -9.11 -9.89 -16.01
N GLU A 440 -9.14 -9.02 -17.02
CA GLU A 440 -9.38 -7.59 -16.87
C GLU A 440 -10.79 -7.29 -16.34
N ASN A 441 -10.98 -6.13 -15.74
CA ASN A 441 -12.31 -5.64 -15.37
C ASN A 441 -13.05 -5.20 -16.66
N PRO A 442 -14.22 -5.78 -17.00
CA PRO A 442 -14.91 -5.47 -18.26
C PRO A 442 -15.36 -4.01 -18.39
N ASN A 443 -15.25 -3.21 -17.33
CA ASN A 443 -15.54 -1.78 -17.36
C ASN A 443 -14.45 -0.94 -18.05
N TYR A 444 -13.35 -1.56 -18.55
CA TYR A 444 -12.29 -0.87 -19.30
C TYR A 444 -12.82 -0.12 -20.52
N THR A 445 -13.95 -0.55 -21.07
CA THR A 445 -14.63 0.14 -22.19
C THR A 445 -15.18 1.52 -21.80
N LYS A 446 -15.22 1.86 -20.50
CA LYS A 446 -15.74 3.14 -19.97
C LYS A 446 -14.71 3.85 -19.07
N ILE A 447 -13.90 3.09 -18.35
CA ILE A 447 -12.86 3.60 -17.45
C ILE A 447 -11.52 3.22 -18.05
N ASN A 448 -10.84 4.14 -18.71
CA ASN A 448 -9.52 3.93 -19.28
C ASN A 448 -8.76 5.25 -19.44
N VAL A 449 -7.44 5.14 -19.55
CA VAL A 449 -6.54 6.30 -19.64
C VAL A 449 -6.83 7.14 -20.88
N THR A 450 -6.93 6.52 -22.06
CA THR A 450 -7.08 7.24 -23.34
C THR A 450 -8.35 8.09 -23.38
N ASP A 451 -9.48 7.56 -22.96
CA ASP A 451 -10.73 8.31 -22.94
C ASP A 451 -10.68 9.46 -21.94
N GLN A 452 -10.05 9.24 -20.78
CA GLN A 452 -9.95 10.26 -19.74
C GLN A 452 -8.90 11.36 -20.07
N MET A 453 -7.84 11.06 -20.79
CA MET A 453 -6.88 12.07 -21.27
C MET A 453 -7.51 13.10 -22.20
N ASN A 454 -8.60 12.75 -22.90
CA ASN A 454 -9.31 13.61 -23.82
C ASN A 454 -10.44 14.43 -23.16
N ARG A 455 -10.60 14.32 -21.83
CA ARG A 455 -11.65 14.99 -21.07
C ARG A 455 -11.05 15.85 -19.97
N SER A 456 -11.33 17.16 -19.98
CA SER A 456 -10.88 18.09 -18.93
C SER A 456 -11.58 17.87 -17.58
N ASP A 457 -12.75 17.22 -17.60
CA ASP A 457 -13.56 16.92 -16.42
C ASP A 457 -13.39 15.49 -15.90
N SER A 458 -12.40 14.73 -16.40
CA SER A 458 -12.16 13.36 -16.00
C SER A 458 -11.53 13.24 -14.59
N VAL A 459 -11.52 12.01 -14.05
CA VAL A 459 -10.79 11.69 -12.81
C VAL A 459 -9.29 11.91 -13.00
N LEU A 460 -8.74 11.49 -14.14
CA LEU A 460 -7.32 11.66 -14.48
C LEU A 460 -6.91 13.15 -14.53
N SER A 461 -7.74 13.99 -15.18
CA SER A 461 -7.50 15.44 -15.23
C SER A 461 -7.53 16.05 -13.84
N PHE A 462 -8.46 15.62 -13.00
CA PHE A 462 -8.54 16.05 -11.61
C PHE A 462 -7.30 15.65 -10.79
N TYR A 463 -6.77 14.44 -10.95
CA TYR A 463 -5.51 14.03 -10.31
C TYR A 463 -4.32 14.89 -10.78
N LYS A 464 -4.22 15.22 -12.08
CA LYS A 464 -3.20 16.14 -12.59
C LYS A 464 -3.29 17.52 -11.92
N GLU A 465 -4.49 18.09 -11.81
CA GLU A 465 -4.72 19.37 -11.14
C GLU A 465 -4.40 19.30 -9.63
N LEU A 466 -4.79 18.22 -8.96
CA LEU A 466 -4.55 18.00 -7.54
C LEU A 466 -3.04 17.90 -7.23
N ILE A 467 -2.30 17.15 -8.04
CA ILE A 467 -0.84 17.03 -7.92
C ILE A 467 -0.16 18.37 -8.20
N ALA A 468 -0.59 19.08 -9.26
CA ALA A 468 -0.06 20.39 -9.60
C ALA A 468 -0.33 21.41 -8.49
N LEU A 469 -1.53 21.42 -7.90
CA LEU A 469 -1.87 22.26 -6.76
C LEU A 469 -0.97 21.99 -5.55
N ARG A 470 -0.75 20.71 -5.19
CA ARG A 470 0.12 20.34 -4.07
C ARG A 470 1.55 20.85 -4.26
N LYS A 471 2.05 20.88 -5.50
CA LYS A 471 3.42 21.28 -5.87
C LYS A 471 3.55 22.75 -6.24
N ALA A 472 2.44 23.48 -6.32
CA ALA A 472 2.49 24.90 -6.69
C ALA A 472 3.34 25.70 -5.70
N PRO A 473 4.26 26.58 -6.17
CA PRO A 473 5.17 27.32 -5.30
C PRO A 473 4.49 28.09 -4.18
N GLU A 474 3.27 28.55 -4.41
CA GLU A 474 2.46 29.31 -3.44
C GLU A 474 1.91 28.44 -2.31
N TYR A 475 1.81 27.11 -2.51
CA TYR A 475 1.12 26.19 -1.58
C TYR A 475 1.98 25.03 -1.10
N VAL A 476 3.08 24.71 -1.77
CA VAL A 476 3.92 23.54 -1.47
C VAL A 476 4.37 23.51 -0.02
N GLU A 477 4.74 24.65 0.56
CA GLU A 477 5.13 24.75 1.98
C GLU A 477 3.97 24.42 2.91
N THR A 478 2.76 24.90 2.60
CA THR A 478 1.56 24.63 3.38
C THR A 478 1.14 23.17 3.29
N PHE A 479 1.16 22.57 2.09
CA PHE A 479 0.78 21.16 1.92
C PHE A 479 1.85 20.19 2.44
N THR A 480 3.13 20.58 2.43
CA THR A 480 4.21 19.72 2.93
C THR A 480 4.38 19.86 4.43
N TYR A 481 4.62 21.06 4.93
CA TYR A 481 5.04 21.30 6.32
C TYR A 481 3.94 21.91 7.20
N GLY A 482 2.86 22.42 6.61
CA GLY A 482 1.77 23.01 7.36
C GLY A 482 1.17 22.05 8.39
N THR A 483 0.67 22.61 9.50
CA THR A 483 -0.01 21.84 10.53
C THR A 483 -1.33 21.28 10.02
N PHE A 484 -1.80 20.21 10.67
CA PHE A 484 -3.10 19.60 10.45
C PHE A 484 -4.05 19.98 11.60
N ALA A 485 -5.28 20.30 11.28
CA ALA A 485 -6.35 20.44 12.27
C ALA A 485 -7.67 19.96 11.71
N ALA A 486 -8.29 18.98 12.35
CA ALA A 486 -9.61 18.48 11.99
C ALA A 486 -10.65 19.61 12.03
N ALA A 487 -11.66 19.52 11.15
CA ALA A 487 -12.75 20.49 11.05
C ALA A 487 -14.09 19.78 10.87
N TYR A 488 -15.14 20.32 11.45
CA TYR A 488 -16.51 19.82 11.31
C TYR A 488 -16.67 18.34 11.64
N GLU A 489 -15.96 17.86 12.67
CA GLU A 489 -15.99 16.44 13.12
C GLU A 489 -17.38 16.03 13.65
N ASP A 490 -18.19 17.01 14.06
CA ASP A 490 -19.58 16.86 14.51
C ASP A 490 -20.59 16.72 13.36
N VAL A 491 -20.16 16.93 12.11
CA VAL A 491 -21.00 16.78 10.92
C VAL A 491 -20.81 15.36 10.37
N ASP A 492 -21.91 14.61 10.33
CA ASP A 492 -21.92 13.23 9.85
C ASP A 492 -21.48 13.13 8.39
N HIS A 493 -20.69 12.13 8.06
CA HIS A 493 -20.12 11.89 6.72
C HIS A 493 -19.32 13.07 6.10
N MET A 494 -18.89 14.03 6.93
CA MET A 494 -18.01 15.12 6.50
C MET A 494 -16.55 14.76 6.72
N PHE A 495 -15.75 14.81 5.66
CA PHE A 495 -14.29 14.71 5.75
C PHE A 495 -13.71 16.11 5.54
N ALA A 496 -13.32 16.78 6.62
CA ALA A 496 -12.81 18.15 6.51
C ALA A 496 -11.68 18.44 7.50
N TYR A 497 -10.70 19.21 7.04
CA TYR A 497 -9.55 19.62 7.84
C TYR A 497 -8.88 20.86 7.29
N TYR A 498 -8.09 21.52 8.14
CA TYR A 498 -7.24 22.65 7.77
C TYR A 498 -5.78 22.21 7.64
N ARG A 499 -5.11 22.77 6.63
CA ARG A 499 -3.65 22.84 6.53
C ARG A 499 -3.23 24.28 6.78
N THR A 500 -2.34 24.51 7.73
CA THR A 500 -1.93 25.88 8.11
C THR A 500 -0.42 26.00 8.08
N ASN A 501 0.10 26.94 7.32
CA ASN A 501 1.49 27.36 7.41
C ASN A 501 1.61 28.41 8.53
N GLU A 502 2.21 28.01 9.66
CA GLU A 502 2.32 28.84 10.85
C GLU A 502 3.23 30.07 10.65
N GLU A 503 4.18 30.02 9.70
CA GLU A 503 5.10 31.12 9.42
C GLU A 503 4.43 32.25 8.63
N THR A 504 3.60 31.88 7.65
CA THR A 504 2.92 32.85 6.74
C THR A 504 1.49 33.16 7.15
N GLY A 505 0.90 32.35 8.03
CA GLY A 505 -0.52 32.39 8.37
C GLY A 505 -1.44 31.85 7.26
N GLN A 506 -0.89 31.33 6.15
CA GLN A 506 -1.68 30.76 5.06
C GLN A 506 -2.46 29.55 5.57
N ARG A 507 -3.78 29.57 5.35
CA ARG A 507 -4.69 28.52 5.82
C ARG A 507 -5.58 28.03 4.70
N ILE A 508 -5.56 26.72 4.47
CA ILE A 508 -6.32 26.04 3.44
C ILE A 508 -7.29 25.06 4.09
N LEU A 509 -8.57 25.14 3.75
CA LEU A 509 -9.60 24.17 4.11
C LEU A 509 -9.72 23.15 2.99
N ILE A 510 -9.68 21.87 3.34
CA ILE A 510 -10.03 20.75 2.47
C ILE A 510 -11.32 20.15 3.05
N ALA A 511 -12.36 19.99 2.22
CA ALA A 511 -13.62 19.42 2.67
C ALA A 511 -14.28 18.57 1.58
N GLY A 512 -14.86 17.43 1.96
CA GLY A 512 -15.64 16.54 1.10
C GLY A 512 -16.84 15.97 1.84
N ASN A 513 -18.00 16.00 1.19
CA ASN A 513 -19.26 15.48 1.73
C ASN A 513 -19.55 14.07 1.20
N PHE A 514 -19.29 13.07 2.01
CA PHE A 514 -19.54 11.65 1.72
C PHE A 514 -20.99 11.22 2.00
N GLY A 515 -21.81 12.11 2.56
CA GLY A 515 -23.23 11.88 2.83
C GLY A 515 -24.11 12.09 1.60
N THR A 516 -25.41 11.83 1.77
CA THR A 516 -26.44 12.02 0.74
C THR A 516 -27.05 13.42 0.74
N ASP A 517 -27.04 14.08 1.90
CA ASP A 517 -27.70 15.37 2.09
C ASP A 517 -26.77 16.54 1.81
N THR A 518 -27.33 17.64 1.38
CA THR A 518 -26.59 18.90 1.25
C THR A 518 -26.31 19.49 2.64
N VAL A 519 -25.05 19.83 2.89
CA VAL A 519 -24.59 20.38 4.17
C VAL A 519 -24.16 21.84 3.97
N THR A 520 -24.55 22.73 4.91
CA THR A 520 -24.05 24.10 4.98
C THR A 520 -23.11 24.24 6.17
N LEU A 521 -21.86 24.58 5.89
CA LEU A 521 -20.79 24.72 6.88
C LEU A 521 -20.46 26.19 7.11
N PRO A 522 -20.47 26.70 8.36
CA PRO A 522 -20.02 28.06 8.65
C PRO A 522 -18.49 28.15 8.49
N LEU A 523 -18.01 29.13 7.74
CA LEU A 523 -16.58 29.41 7.63
C LEU A 523 -16.12 30.29 8.80
N LYS A 524 -15.05 29.91 9.47
CA LYS A 524 -14.44 30.70 10.57
C LYS A 524 -13.76 31.97 10.08
N LYS A 525 -13.37 32.00 8.81
CA LYS A 525 -12.81 33.15 8.09
C LYS A 525 -13.42 33.20 6.70
N GLN A 526 -13.46 34.38 6.11
CA GLN A 526 -13.92 34.60 4.74
C GLN A 526 -13.14 33.77 3.74
N ALA A 527 -13.81 33.27 2.70
CA ALA A 527 -13.15 32.63 1.57
C ALA A 527 -12.34 33.67 0.77
N ASP A 528 -11.08 33.35 0.49
CA ASP A 528 -10.25 34.16 -0.39
C ASP A 528 -10.31 33.62 -1.83
N ARG A 529 -9.98 32.35 -2.01
CA ARG A 529 -9.92 31.71 -3.33
C ARG A 529 -10.23 30.21 -3.26
N VAL A 530 -11.12 29.74 -4.15
CA VAL A 530 -11.25 28.29 -4.41
C VAL A 530 -10.09 27.83 -5.24
N LEU A 531 -9.33 26.86 -4.73
CA LEU A 531 -8.14 26.30 -5.36
C LEU A 531 -8.45 25.09 -6.23
N LEU A 532 -9.42 24.27 -5.79
CA LEU A 532 -9.85 23.07 -6.51
C LEU A 532 -11.29 22.69 -6.09
N THR A 533 -12.08 22.18 -7.03
CA THR A 533 -13.38 21.55 -6.78
C THR A 533 -13.67 20.49 -7.84
N ASN A 534 -14.48 19.49 -7.54
CA ASN A 534 -14.75 18.35 -8.43
C ASN A 534 -15.88 18.58 -9.46
N GLY A 535 -16.07 19.80 -9.94
CA GLY A 535 -16.94 20.13 -11.07
C GLY A 535 -18.14 21.01 -10.76
N LYS A 536 -18.36 21.43 -9.49
CA LYS A 536 -19.39 22.43 -9.19
C LYS A 536 -18.88 23.85 -9.40
N ALA A 537 -19.78 24.72 -9.84
CA ALA A 537 -19.47 26.14 -9.98
C ALA A 537 -19.14 26.76 -8.62
N VAL A 538 -18.05 27.55 -8.58
CA VAL A 538 -17.60 28.24 -7.35
C VAL A 538 -18.70 29.03 -6.69
N ASP A 539 -19.56 29.69 -7.49
CA ASP A 539 -20.66 30.50 -6.99
C ASP A 539 -21.75 29.65 -6.31
N GLU A 540 -21.95 28.40 -6.71
CA GLU A 540 -22.89 27.48 -6.04
C GLU A 540 -22.36 27.06 -4.67
N ILE A 541 -21.05 26.76 -4.58
CA ILE A 541 -20.40 26.33 -3.34
C ILE A 541 -20.29 27.47 -2.33
N LEU A 542 -20.04 28.69 -2.78
CA LEU A 542 -19.94 29.89 -1.94
C LEU A 542 -21.26 30.66 -1.81
N ASN A 543 -22.38 30.02 -2.15
CA ASN A 543 -23.73 30.61 -2.05
C ASN A 543 -23.86 31.97 -2.74
N GLY A 544 -23.26 32.11 -3.94
CA GLY A 544 -23.34 33.30 -4.77
C GLY A 544 -22.50 34.51 -4.31
N ASN A 545 -21.71 34.38 -3.26
CA ASN A 545 -20.93 35.49 -2.72
C ASN A 545 -19.51 35.03 -2.31
N ARG A 546 -18.48 35.61 -2.95
CA ARG A 546 -17.08 35.38 -2.55
C ARG A 546 -16.73 35.90 -1.15
N GLU A 547 -17.59 36.79 -0.59
CA GLU A 547 -17.50 37.23 0.80
C GLU A 547 -18.32 36.32 1.74
N SER A 548 -18.75 35.16 1.26
CA SER A 548 -19.54 34.22 2.06
C SER A 548 -18.79 33.74 3.29
N THR A 549 -19.52 33.70 4.39
CA THR A 549 -19.09 33.06 5.66
C THR A 549 -19.67 31.65 5.77
N SER A 550 -20.17 31.08 4.69
CA SER A 550 -20.70 29.72 4.65
C SER A 550 -20.35 29.03 3.35
N LEU A 551 -20.23 27.71 3.43
CA LEU A 551 -19.90 26.78 2.37
C LEU A 551 -21.02 25.76 2.23
N VAL A 552 -21.52 25.52 1.01
CA VAL A 552 -22.61 24.58 0.72
C VAL A 552 -22.01 23.41 -0.08
N LEU A 553 -22.09 22.19 0.46
CA LEU A 553 -21.61 20.98 -0.18
C LEU A 553 -22.75 19.97 -0.33
N GLY A 554 -23.14 19.66 -1.56
CA GLY A 554 -24.03 18.55 -1.88
C GLY A 554 -23.32 17.20 -1.77
N SER A 555 -24.06 16.12 -2.02
CA SER A 555 -23.49 14.77 -2.05
C SER A 555 -22.33 14.66 -3.05
N CYS A 556 -21.25 14.06 -2.67
CA CYS A 556 -19.99 13.89 -3.44
C CYS A 556 -19.28 15.20 -3.82
N ASP A 557 -19.65 16.34 -3.26
CA ASP A 557 -18.91 17.58 -3.49
C ASP A 557 -17.65 17.64 -2.67
N CYS A 558 -16.56 18.15 -3.27
CA CYS A 558 -15.36 18.51 -2.53
C CYS A 558 -14.84 19.90 -2.93
N ILE A 559 -14.09 20.49 -2.01
CA ILE A 559 -13.45 21.80 -2.18
C ILE A 559 -12.09 21.85 -1.49
N VAL A 560 -11.15 22.54 -2.14
CA VAL A 560 -9.91 23.04 -1.54
C VAL A 560 -9.99 24.56 -1.57
N LEU A 561 -10.05 25.19 -0.40
CA LEU A 561 -10.37 26.60 -0.22
C LEU A 561 -9.27 27.33 0.55
N LEU A 562 -8.68 28.35 -0.08
CA LEU A 562 -7.81 29.29 0.61
C LEU A 562 -8.67 30.27 1.42
N LEU A 563 -8.37 30.41 2.70
CA LEU A 563 -9.05 31.35 3.59
C LEU A 563 -8.28 32.67 3.70
N GLY A 564 -9.02 33.77 3.84
CA GLY A 564 -8.46 35.09 4.09
C GLY A 564 -7.63 35.12 5.39
N GLN A 565 -6.68 36.04 5.46
CA GLN A 565 -5.78 36.21 6.62
C GLN A 565 -6.50 36.69 7.88
#